data_7b86d4ef05c88ffc3ad4523121a8d333
#
_entry.id   7b86d4ef05c88ffc3ad4523121a8d333
#
_cell.length_a   1.000
_cell.length_b   1.000
_cell.length_c   1.000
_cell.angle_alpha   90.00
_cell.angle_beta   90.00
_cell.angle_gamma   90.00
#
_symmetry.space_group_name_H-M   'P 1'
#
loop_
_entity.id
_entity.type
_entity.pdbx_description
1 polymer ?
#
loop_
_entity_poly.entity_id
_entity_poly.type
_entity_poly.pdbx_seq_one_letter_code
_entity_poly.pdbx_strand_id
1 'polypeptide(L)'
;MKNSALVVIDLQNDITKHYREIIENVNAAIDWAVEKELWVIYIQHNNLSAGTRTFKPGTRGAELVPELKVVSDHMFTKAKSSALTNESFAAFLQEHGITHCYLAGADAAACIKSTCFNMRKSGYAVHVLSDCITSYDKKKLPEMLAYYASKGCSVTTLQEFVEGIGIGR
;
A
#
# COMPACT_ATOMS: atom_id res chain seq x y z
N MET A 1 -18.20 -2.79 -4.49
CA MET A 1 -17.15 -1.76 -4.46
C MET A 1 -16.12 -2.01 -5.54
N LYS A 2 -16.63 -2.21 -6.75
CA LYS A 2 -15.81 -2.62 -7.91
C LYS A 2 -14.79 -1.57 -8.37
N ASN A 3 -14.99 -0.31 -7.97
CA ASN A 3 -14.09 0.79 -8.33
C ASN A 3 -13.05 1.11 -7.24
N SER A 4 -12.94 0.27 -6.23
CA SER A 4 -12.05 0.50 -5.10
C SER A 4 -11.07 -0.66 -4.91
N ALA A 5 -9.85 -0.33 -4.50
CA ALA A 5 -8.81 -1.32 -4.22
C ALA A 5 -8.12 -1.00 -2.90
N LEU A 6 -7.78 -2.04 -2.16
CA LEU A 6 -6.82 -1.97 -1.07
C LEU A 6 -5.46 -2.35 -1.65
N VAL A 7 -4.49 -1.47 -1.54
CA VAL A 7 -3.14 -1.66 -2.07
C VAL A 7 -2.18 -1.78 -0.90
N VAL A 8 -1.59 -2.96 -0.74
CA VAL A 8 -0.66 -3.29 0.34
C VAL A 8 0.77 -3.19 -0.18
N ILE A 9 1.56 -2.29 0.39
CA ILE A 9 2.86 -1.88 -0.14
C ILE A 9 4.01 -2.36 0.73
N ASP A 10 4.93 -3.12 0.12
CA ASP A 10 6.28 -3.45 0.62
C ASP A 10 6.36 -4.11 2.00
N LEU A 11 5.40 -4.97 2.35
CA LEU A 11 5.49 -5.78 3.57
C LEU A 11 6.27 -7.07 3.28
N GLN A 12 7.57 -6.93 3.08
CA GLN A 12 8.51 -7.98 2.67
C GLN A 12 9.48 -8.35 3.79
N ASN A 13 10.00 -9.57 3.75
CA ASN A 13 10.81 -10.14 4.83
C ASN A 13 12.01 -9.26 5.23
N ASP A 14 12.73 -8.70 4.27
CA ASP A 14 13.97 -7.96 4.55
C ASP A 14 13.78 -6.78 5.49
N ILE A 15 12.62 -6.11 5.46
CA ILE A 15 12.41 -4.89 6.24
C ILE A 15 11.27 -4.98 7.25
N THR A 16 10.46 -6.04 7.22
CA THR A 16 9.25 -6.11 8.05
C THR A 16 9.55 -6.13 9.55
N LYS A 17 10.77 -6.48 9.96
CA LYS A 17 11.17 -6.35 11.37
C LYS A 17 10.97 -4.95 11.94
N HIS A 18 10.93 -3.93 11.10
CA HIS A 18 10.70 -2.54 11.48
C HIS A 18 9.22 -2.13 11.39
N TYR A 19 8.36 -3.00 10.88
CA TYR A 19 6.98 -2.67 10.51
C TYR A 19 5.94 -3.67 11.04
N ARG A 20 6.34 -4.55 11.97
CA ARG A 20 5.46 -5.65 12.44
C ARG A 20 4.22 -5.16 13.15
N GLU A 21 4.26 -3.99 13.75
CA GLU A 21 3.15 -3.44 14.53
C GLU A 21 1.88 -3.22 13.72
N ILE A 22 1.99 -3.12 12.39
CA ILE A 22 0.80 -2.89 11.55
C ILE A 22 0.23 -4.14 10.91
N ILE A 23 0.90 -5.29 10.99
CA ILE A 23 0.47 -6.50 10.26
C ILE A 23 -0.94 -6.92 10.65
N GLU A 24 -1.27 -6.89 11.94
CA GLU A 24 -2.60 -7.26 12.42
C GLU A 24 -3.68 -6.33 11.83
N ASN A 25 -3.45 -5.02 11.86
CA ASN A 25 -4.38 -4.05 11.28
C ASN A 25 -4.49 -4.19 9.76
N VAL A 26 -3.38 -4.43 9.08
CA VAL A 26 -3.41 -4.66 7.62
C VAL A 26 -4.21 -5.91 7.30
N ASN A 27 -4.03 -6.99 8.05
CA ASN A 27 -4.81 -8.22 7.86
C ASN A 27 -6.30 -7.99 8.10
N ALA A 28 -6.66 -7.18 9.10
CA ALA A 28 -8.06 -6.81 9.34
C ALA A 28 -8.63 -6.00 8.15
N ALA A 29 -7.84 -5.09 7.60
CA ALA A 29 -8.25 -4.34 6.39
C ALA A 29 -8.44 -5.27 5.20
N ILE A 30 -7.58 -6.27 5.04
CA ILE A 30 -7.69 -7.26 3.96
C ILE A 30 -8.98 -8.08 4.12
N ASP A 31 -9.27 -8.57 5.31
CA ASP A 31 -10.50 -9.33 5.58
C ASP A 31 -11.73 -8.50 5.22
N TRP A 32 -11.76 -7.24 5.63
CA TRP A 32 -12.87 -6.36 5.32
C TRP A 32 -12.97 -6.07 3.82
N ALA A 33 -11.84 -5.88 3.15
CA ALA A 33 -11.81 -5.64 1.70
C ALA A 33 -12.38 -6.84 0.94
N VAL A 34 -12.06 -8.06 1.36
CA VAL A 34 -12.64 -9.28 0.77
C VAL A 34 -14.15 -9.31 1.00
N GLU A 35 -14.60 -9.06 2.21
CA GLU A 35 -16.03 -9.06 2.54
C GLU A 35 -16.81 -8.04 1.70
N LYS A 36 -16.23 -6.88 1.45
CA LYS A 36 -16.89 -5.80 0.69
C LYS A 36 -16.54 -5.82 -0.80
N GLU A 37 -15.87 -6.86 -1.26
CA GLU A 37 -15.55 -7.06 -2.67
C GLU A 37 -14.68 -5.95 -3.28
N LEU A 38 -13.76 -5.38 -2.48
CA LEU A 38 -12.70 -4.54 -3.01
C LEU A 38 -11.63 -5.42 -3.68
N TRP A 39 -10.96 -4.86 -4.67
CA TRP A 39 -9.74 -5.46 -5.18
C TRP A 39 -8.67 -5.42 -4.08
N VAL A 40 -7.93 -6.51 -3.89
CA VAL A 40 -6.78 -6.53 -2.98
C VAL A 40 -5.53 -6.75 -3.81
N ILE A 41 -4.62 -5.78 -3.76
CA ILE A 41 -3.42 -5.73 -4.61
C ILE A 41 -2.20 -5.64 -3.71
N TYR A 42 -1.16 -6.40 -4.05
CA TYR A 42 0.10 -6.42 -3.30
C TYR A 42 1.22 -5.85 -4.16
N ILE A 43 1.99 -4.93 -3.57
CA ILE A 43 3.16 -4.33 -4.22
C ILE A 43 4.41 -4.85 -3.53
N GLN A 44 5.38 -5.31 -4.31
CA GLN A 44 6.68 -5.75 -3.84
C GLN A 44 7.76 -4.89 -4.46
N HIS A 45 8.68 -4.41 -3.64
CA HIS A 45 9.86 -3.68 -4.12
C HIS A 45 10.95 -4.68 -4.50
N ASN A 46 11.51 -4.53 -5.70
CA ASN A 46 12.68 -5.28 -6.15
C ASN A 46 13.82 -4.30 -6.37
N ASN A 47 14.91 -4.48 -5.62
CA ASN A 47 16.09 -3.67 -5.80
C ASN A 47 16.97 -4.29 -6.88
N LEU A 48 17.13 -3.60 -7.99
CA LEU A 48 17.87 -4.10 -9.16
C LEU A 48 19.34 -3.66 -9.16
N SER A 49 19.78 -2.94 -8.14
CA SER A 49 21.17 -2.46 -8.05
C SER A 49 22.13 -3.63 -7.86
N ALA A 50 23.30 -3.55 -8.51
CA ALA A 50 24.33 -4.57 -8.39
C ALA A 50 24.81 -4.66 -6.93
N GLY A 51 24.96 -5.90 -6.44
CA GLY A 51 25.44 -6.15 -5.06
C GLY A 51 24.43 -5.90 -3.96
N THR A 52 23.17 -5.58 -4.29
CA THR A 52 22.15 -5.38 -3.25
C THR A 52 21.91 -6.67 -2.47
N ARG A 53 21.62 -6.52 -1.17
CA ARG A 53 21.20 -7.60 -0.28
C ARG A 53 19.74 -7.47 0.13
N THR A 54 19.17 -6.26 0.01
CA THR A 54 17.80 -5.98 0.42
C THR A 54 16.91 -5.98 -0.81
N PHE A 55 15.79 -6.68 -0.74
CA PHE A 55 14.81 -6.81 -1.83
C PHE A 55 15.40 -7.34 -3.13
N LYS A 56 16.37 -8.23 -3.04
CA LYS A 56 16.95 -8.84 -4.22
C LYS A 56 15.93 -9.78 -4.87
N PRO A 57 15.62 -9.60 -6.17
CA PRO A 57 14.65 -10.46 -6.86
C PRO A 57 14.99 -11.94 -6.74
N GLY A 58 13.96 -12.75 -6.49
CA GLY A 58 14.11 -14.20 -6.38
C GLY A 58 14.64 -14.69 -5.03
N THR A 59 14.85 -13.80 -4.06
CA THR A 59 15.27 -14.18 -2.72
C THR A 59 14.09 -14.21 -1.75
N ARG A 60 14.23 -14.99 -0.67
CA ARG A 60 13.23 -15.03 0.40
C ARG A 60 13.05 -13.65 1.05
N GLY A 61 14.11 -12.86 1.13
CA GLY A 61 14.04 -11.49 1.68
C GLY A 61 13.09 -10.58 0.91
N ALA A 62 12.95 -10.79 -0.39
CA ALA A 62 12.04 -10.01 -1.23
C ALA A 62 10.59 -10.51 -1.19
N GLU A 63 10.33 -11.68 -0.63
CA GLU A 63 8.97 -12.21 -0.52
C GLU A 63 8.16 -11.48 0.55
N LEU A 64 6.85 -11.48 0.38
CA LEU A 64 5.92 -10.96 1.40
C LEU A 64 6.07 -11.77 2.69
N VAL A 65 5.91 -11.10 3.83
CA VAL A 65 6.04 -11.79 5.12
C VAL A 65 4.95 -12.85 5.29
N PRO A 66 5.28 -14.02 5.89
CA PRO A 66 4.31 -15.12 6.02
C PRO A 66 3.06 -14.76 6.83
N GLU A 67 3.17 -13.82 7.76
CA GLU A 67 2.07 -13.40 8.63
C GLU A 67 1.03 -12.54 7.90
N LEU A 68 1.39 -11.98 6.74
CA LEU A 68 0.46 -11.19 5.93
C LEU A 68 -0.52 -12.12 5.20
N LYS A 69 -1.81 -11.82 5.28
CA LYS A 69 -2.81 -12.54 4.52
C LYS A 69 -2.68 -12.22 3.04
N VAL A 70 -2.59 -13.25 2.21
CA VAL A 70 -2.54 -13.12 0.75
C VAL A 70 -3.80 -13.77 0.20
N VAL A 71 -4.73 -12.95 -0.25
CA VAL A 71 -6.07 -13.38 -0.69
C VAL A 71 -6.28 -13.28 -2.19
N SER A 72 -5.30 -12.78 -2.92
CA SER A 72 -5.34 -12.66 -4.38
C SER A 72 -3.95 -12.86 -4.97
N ASP A 73 -3.89 -13.08 -6.27
CA ASP A 73 -2.65 -13.15 -7.04
C ASP A 73 -2.35 -11.82 -7.77
N HIS A 74 -3.04 -10.75 -7.41
CA HIS A 74 -2.79 -9.42 -7.97
C HIS A 74 -1.55 -8.82 -7.32
N MET A 75 -0.39 -9.25 -7.80
CA MET A 75 0.92 -8.85 -7.28
C MET A 75 1.71 -8.14 -8.38
N PHE A 76 2.28 -6.99 -8.03
CA PHE A 76 3.09 -6.20 -8.95
C PHE A 76 4.40 -5.82 -8.27
N THR A 77 5.49 -5.88 -9.03
CA THR A 77 6.81 -5.50 -8.54
C THR A 77 7.16 -4.09 -9.01
N LYS A 78 7.99 -3.41 -8.25
CA LYS A 78 8.52 -2.11 -8.64
C LYS A 78 10.00 -2.04 -8.27
N ALA A 79 10.77 -1.28 -9.03
CA ALA A 79 12.19 -1.04 -8.74
C ALA A 79 12.43 0.41 -8.29
N LYS A 80 11.40 1.23 -8.26
CA LYS A 80 11.43 2.63 -7.82
C LYS A 80 10.42 2.82 -6.69
N SER A 81 10.47 3.97 -6.04
CA SER A 81 9.66 4.24 -4.84
C SER A 81 8.15 4.15 -5.09
N SER A 82 7.66 4.77 -6.17
CA SER A 82 6.22 4.77 -6.48
C SER A 82 5.78 3.48 -7.17
N ALA A 83 4.65 2.91 -6.71
CA ALA A 83 4.04 1.75 -7.33
C ALA A 83 3.57 2.02 -8.77
N LEU A 84 3.20 3.25 -9.10
CA LEU A 84 2.76 3.60 -10.46
C LEU A 84 3.87 3.56 -11.49
N THR A 85 5.13 3.39 -11.08
CA THR A 85 6.23 3.15 -12.03
C THR A 85 6.14 1.76 -12.69
N ASN A 86 5.35 0.85 -12.12
CA ASN A 86 5.03 -0.41 -12.78
C ASN A 86 3.85 -0.19 -13.73
N GLU A 87 4.11 -0.29 -15.03
CA GLU A 87 3.10 -0.05 -16.05
C GLU A 87 1.95 -1.06 -16.01
N SER A 88 2.23 -2.31 -15.63
CA SER A 88 1.21 -3.34 -15.50
C SER A 88 0.25 -3.04 -14.36
N PHE A 89 0.74 -2.50 -13.26
CA PHE A 89 -0.12 -2.06 -12.16
C PHE A 89 -1.02 -0.90 -12.60
N ALA A 90 -0.45 0.12 -13.24
CA ALA A 90 -1.22 1.25 -13.76
C ALA A 90 -2.29 0.78 -14.75
N ALA A 91 -1.94 -0.14 -15.66
CA ALA A 91 -2.89 -0.72 -16.61
C ALA A 91 -4.00 -1.52 -15.91
N PHE A 92 -3.65 -2.30 -14.89
CA PHE A 92 -4.63 -3.07 -14.09
C PHE A 92 -5.69 -2.14 -13.48
N LEU A 93 -5.26 -1.04 -12.88
CA LEU A 93 -6.19 -0.07 -12.29
C LEU A 93 -7.16 0.49 -13.35
N GLN A 94 -6.65 0.83 -14.52
CA GLN A 94 -7.47 1.37 -15.60
C GLN A 94 -8.43 0.32 -16.18
N GLU A 95 -7.93 -0.87 -16.46
CA GLU A 95 -8.71 -1.96 -17.05
C GLU A 95 -9.89 -2.36 -16.16
N HIS A 96 -9.72 -2.31 -14.86
CA HIS A 96 -10.76 -2.69 -13.90
C HIS A 96 -11.58 -1.50 -13.38
N GLY A 97 -11.38 -0.31 -13.94
CA GLY A 97 -12.15 0.87 -13.56
C GLY A 97 -11.94 1.30 -12.12
N ILE A 98 -10.76 1.02 -11.56
CA ILE A 98 -10.44 1.39 -10.18
C ILE A 98 -10.12 2.87 -10.12
N THR A 99 -10.86 3.61 -9.29
CA THR A 99 -10.71 5.05 -9.13
C THR A 99 -10.37 5.44 -7.69
N HIS A 100 -10.62 4.56 -6.74
CA HIS A 100 -10.32 4.75 -5.32
C HIS A 100 -9.28 3.74 -4.87
N CYS A 101 -8.17 4.21 -4.30
CA CYS A 101 -7.12 3.35 -3.77
C CYS A 101 -6.91 3.63 -2.29
N TYR A 102 -7.04 2.59 -1.48
CA TYR A 102 -6.75 2.60 -0.05
C TYR A 102 -5.36 2.05 0.15
N LEU A 103 -4.46 2.82 0.73
CA LEU A 103 -3.05 2.45 0.88
C LEU A 103 -2.74 1.97 2.29
N ALA A 104 -2.05 0.85 2.37
CA ALA A 104 -1.53 0.26 3.60
C ALA A 104 -0.10 -0.23 3.35
N GLY A 105 0.68 -0.40 4.41
CA GLY A 105 2.04 -0.93 4.33
C GLY A 105 3.11 0.05 4.76
N ALA A 106 4.24 0.05 4.07
CA ALA A 106 5.44 0.81 4.45
C ALA A 106 6.26 1.24 3.22
N ASP A 107 7.16 2.12 3.32
CA ASP A 107 7.42 3.07 4.39
C ASP A 107 6.62 4.36 4.15
N ALA A 108 6.04 4.88 5.21
CA ALA A 108 5.19 6.08 5.12
C ALA A 108 5.93 7.29 4.54
N ALA A 109 7.23 7.42 4.81
CA ALA A 109 8.04 8.54 4.32
C ALA A 109 8.73 8.26 2.98
N ALA A 110 8.53 7.09 2.40
CA ALA A 110 9.18 6.66 1.15
C ALA A 110 8.16 6.12 0.14
N CYS A 111 7.93 4.82 0.13
CA CYS A 111 7.10 4.17 -0.91
C CYS A 111 5.62 4.58 -0.84
N ILE A 112 5.07 4.73 0.37
CA ILE A 112 3.71 5.24 0.54
C ILE A 112 3.61 6.68 0.04
N LYS A 113 4.55 7.54 0.47
CA LYS A 113 4.60 8.95 0.07
C LYS A 113 4.64 9.12 -1.44
N SER A 114 5.56 8.44 -2.11
CA SER A 114 5.74 8.54 -3.57
C SER A 114 4.53 8.01 -4.32
N THR A 115 3.97 6.89 -3.89
CA THR A 115 2.78 6.29 -4.51
C THR A 115 1.57 7.20 -4.35
N CYS A 116 1.37 7.74 -3.15
CA CYS A 116 0.28 8.68 -2.84
C CYS A 116 0.35 9.91 -3.75
N PHE A 117 1.52 10.53 -3.85
CA PHE A 117 1.74 11.71 -4.69
C PHE A 117 1.43 11.41 -6.16
N ASN A 118 2.00 10.34 -6.71
CA ASN A 118 1.80 9.98 -8.11
C ASN A 118 0.35 9.60 -8.42
N MET A 119 -0.31 8.90 -7.53
CA MET A 119 -1.72 8.53 -7.71
C MET A 119 -2.62 9.77 -7.71
N ARG A 120 -2.39 10.70 -6.78
CA ARG A 120 -3.15 11.95 -6.77
C ARG A 120 -2.93 12.76 -8.04
N LYS A 121 -1.69 12.86 -8.47
CA LYS A 121 -1.33 13.55 -9.73
C LYS A 121 -2.01 12.90 -10.94
N SER A 122 -2.20 11.60 -10.91
CA SER A 122 -2.84 10.83 -11.99
C SER A 122 -4.38 10.80 -11.88
N GLY A 123 -4.96 11.47 -10.89
CA GLY A 123 -6.42 11.61 -10.78
C GLY A 123 -7.14 10.58 -9.91
N TYR A 124 -6.41 9.68 -9.24
CA TYR A 124 -7.03 8.72 -8.31
C TYR A 124 -7.47 9.40 -7.02
N ALA A 125 -8.59 8.96 -6.47
CA ALA A 125 -8.94 9.24 -5.09
C ALA A 125 -8.10 8.32 -4.20
N VAL A 126 -7.27 8.91 -3.35
CA VAL A 126 -6.33 8.17 -2.50
C VAL A 126 -6.72 8.32 -1.04
N HIS A 127 -6.83 7.18 -0.36
CA HIS A 127 -7.16 7.08 1.06
C HIS A 127 -6.02 6.37 1.75
N VAL A 128 -5.35 7.04 2.68
CA VAL A 128 -4.26 6.44 3.44
C VAL A 128 -4.82 5.93 4.77
N LEU A 129 -4.68 4.63 5.02
CA LEU A 129 -5.15 4.02 6.27
C LEU A 129 -4.11 4.29 7.37
N SER A 130 -4.40 5.27 8.22
CA SER A 130 -3.43 5.85 9.17
C SER A 130 -2.85 4.84 10.16
N ASP A 131 -3.62 3.84 10.55
CA ASP A 131 -3.18 2.79 11.48
C ASP A 131 -2.81 1.47 10.78
N CYS A 132 -2.75 1.51 9.45
CA CYS A 132 -2.26 0.42 8.62
C CYS A 132 -0.98 0.78 7.86
N ILE A 133 -0.37 1.91 8.17
CA ILE A 133 0.93 2.33 7.62
C ILE A 133 1.92 2.55 8.76
N THR A 134 3.21 2.44 8.44
CA THR A 134 4.26 2.76 9.39
C THR A 134 5.52 3.20 8.68
N SER A 135 6.48 3.69 9.46
CA SER A 135 7.78 4.14 8.97
C SER A 135 8.90 3.54 9.81
N TYR A 136 10.08 3.43 9.24
CA TYR A 136 11.28 3.08 9.99
C TYR A 136 11.49 4.08 11.14
N ASP A 137 11.38 5.37 10.85
CA ASP A 137 11.39 6.42 11.86
C ASP A 137 9.94 6.78 12.23
N LYS A 138 9.49 6.27 13.38
CA LYS A 138 8.11 6.47 13.84
C LYS A 138 7.77 7.93 14.12
N LYS A 139 8.77 8.77 14.36
CA LYS A 139 8.58 10.20 14.61
C LYS A 139 8.08 10.94 13.37
N LYS A 140 8.29 10.37 12.20
CA LYS A 140 7.83 10.96 10.94
C LYS A 140 6.35 10.74 10.66
N LEU A 141 5.68 9.84 11.36
CA LEU A 141 4.29 9.49 11.05
C LEU A 141 3.34 10.70 11.11
N PRO A 142 3.33 11.53 12.17
CA PRO A 142 2.44 12.69 12.20
C PRO A 142 2.68 13.66 11.04
N GLU A 143 3.94 13.91 10.70
CA GLU A 143 4.33 14.75 9.57
C GLU A 143 3.82 14.17 8.25
N MET A 144 3.94 12.86 8.08
CA MET A 144 3.48 12.20 6.86
C MET A 144 1.96 12.23 6.72
N LEU A 145 1.22 12.03 7.80
CA LEU A 145 -0.24 12.15 7.75
C LEU A 145 -0.67 13.55 7.32
N ALA A 146 -0.01 14.59 7.85
CA ALA A 146 -0.25 15.96 7.43
C ALA A 146 0.11 16.20 5.97
N TYR A 147 1.21 15.62 5.50
CA TYR A 147 1.63 15.68 4.11
C TYR A 147 0.58 15.09 3.18
N TYR A 148 0.08 13.90 3.47
CA TYR A 148 -0.93 13.25 2.64
C TYR A 148 -2.19 14.11 2.53
N ALA A 149 -2.66 14.62 3.64
CA ALA A 149 -3.81 15.53 3.67
C ALA A 149 -3.58 16.79 2.82
N SER A 150 -2.37 17.35 2.89
CA SER A 150 -2.00 18.54 2.10
C SER A 150 -1.99 18.26 0.59
N LYS A 151 -1.82 17.01 0.17
CA LYS A 151 -1.84 16.59 -1.25
C LYS A 151 -3.23 16.16 -1.72
N GLY A 152 -4.25 16.32 -0.88
CA GLY A 152 -5.62 15.97 -1.23
C GLY A 152 -5.98 14.51 -1.02
N CYS A 153 -5.16 13.77 -0.28
CA CYS A 153 -5.50 12.39 0.13
C CYS A 153 -6.40 12.43 1.36
N SER A 154 -7.31 11.48 1.46
CA SER A 154 -8.04 11.26 2.70
C SER A 154 -7.17 10.45 3.65
N VAL A 155 -7.11 10.85 4.91
CA VAL A 155 -6.44 10.09 5.97
C VAL A 155 -7.54 9.44 6.80
N THR A 156 -7.62 8.12 6.73
CA THR A 156 -8.75 7.32 7.24
C THR A 156 -8.22 6.27 8.20
N THR A 157 -8.87 6.10 9.36
CA THR A 157 -8.51 5.01 10.26
C THR A 157 -9.07 3.69 9.77
N LEU A 158 -8.53 2.57 10.26
CA LEU A 158 -9.07 1.23 10.00
C LEU A 158 -10.54 1.16 10.41
N GLN A 159 -10.90 1.71 11.56
CA GLN A 159 -12.28 1.72 12.04
C GLN A 159 -13.19 2.46 11.07
N GLU A 160 -12.81 3.65 10.63
CA GLU A 160 -13.57 4.41 9.64
C GLU A 160 -13.71 3.65 8.32
N PHE A 161 -12.64 2.99 7.89
CA PHE A 161 -12.66 2.16 6.68
C PHE A 161 -13.68 1.03 6.81
N VAL A 162 -13.66 0.31 7.94
CA VAL A 162 -14.59 -0.80 8.22
C VAL A 162 -16.04 -0.30 8.32
N GLU A 163 -16.27 0.87 8.89
CA GLU A 163 -17.60 1.47 9.00
C GLU A 163 -18.11 2.06 7.68
N GLY A 164 -17.28 2.05 6.64
CA GLY A 164 -17.66 2.53 5.32
C GLY A 164 -17.59 4.04 5.14
N ILE A 165 -16.99 4.75 6.08
CA ILE A 165 -16.80 6.19 5.96
C ILE A 165 -15.78 6.48 4.86
N GLY A 166 -16.16 7.31 3.90
CA GLY A 166 -15.31 7.66 2.77
C GLY A 166 -15.36 6.67 1.61
N ILE A 167 -16.11 5.57 1.71
CA ILE A 167 -16.22 4.56 0.64
C ILE A 167 -17.53 4.76 -0.13
N GLY A 168 -17.44 5.00 -1.45
CA GLY A 168 -18.60 5.07 -2.32
C GLY A 168 -19.58 6.20 -2.01
N ARG A 169 -19.09 7.23 -1.36
CA ARG A 169 -19.89 8.39 -1.00
C ARG A 169 -19.56 9.59 -1.85
#